data_00b9228d64696ff9c796b30f04c179ee
#
_entry.id   00b9228d64696ff9c796b30f04c179ee
#
_cell.length_a   1.000
_cell.length_b   1.000
_cell.length_c   1.000
_cell.angle_alpha   90.00
_cell.angle_beta   90.00
_cell.angle_gamma   90.00
#
_symmetry.space_group_name_H-M   'P 1'
#
loop_
_entity.id
_entity.type
_entity.pdbx_description
1 polymer ?
#
loop_
_entity_poly.entity_id
_entity_poly.type
_entity_poly.pdbx_seq_one_letter_code
_entity_poly.pdbx_strand_id
1 'polypeptide(L)'
;MARIAVTDGMAPDAVVLLERAGHEVVHDFIEEDSLLDGALSDFDAIIVRSATKLPQEIIEKSGDRLKVIGRAGVGVDNIDIHAAAQAGIPVVNAPRASTQSVIELTVGHLLSCLRHI
;
A
#
# COMPACT_ATOMS: atom_id res chain seq x y z
N MET A 1 -14.87 -6.58 12.41
CA MET A 1 -13.63 -5.82 12.69
C MET A 1 -12.44 -6.50 12.01
N ALA A 2 -11.65 -5.75 11.27
CA ALA A 2 -10.43 -6.26 10.65
C ALA A 2 -9.20 -5.65 11.32
N ARG A 3 -8.10 -6.40 11.34
CA ARG A 3 -6.80 -5.91 11.80
C ARG A 3 -5.97 -5.53 10.57
N ILE A 4 -5.63 -4.25 10.46
CA ILE A 4 -5.02 -3.67 9.26
C ILE A 4 -3.61 -3.18 9.60
N ALA A 5 -2.62 -3.65 8.85
CA ALA A 5 -1.25 -3.13 8.93
C ALA A 5 -1.08 -1.96 7.96
N VAL A 6 -0.55 -0.85 8.43
CA VAL A 6 -0.13 0.30 7.61
C VAL A 6 1.37 0.46 7.82
N THR A 7 2.16 -0.12 6.92
CA THR A 7 3.61 -0.26 7.15
C THR A 7 4.44 0.91 6.63
N ASP A 8 4.01 1.59 5.58
CA ASP A 8 4.76 2.71 4.97
C ASP A 8 4.19 4.08 5.30
N GLY A 9 3.24 4.13 6.22
CA GLY A 9 2.51 5.33 6.55
C GLY A 9 1.39 5.66 5.56
N MET A 10 0.44 6.45 6.00
CA MET A 10 -0.61 7.03 5.15
C MET A 10 -1.13 8.31 5.83
N ALA A 11 -1.97 9.07 5.11
CA ALA A 11 -2.54 10.29 5.65
C ALA A 11 -3.28 10.01 6.97
N PRO A 12 -3.07 10.82 8.02
CA PRO A 12 -3.75 10.62 9.31
C PRO A 12 -5.26 10.53 9.22
N ASP A 13 -5.87 11.32 8.34
CA ASP A 13 -7.32 11.31 8.12
C ASP A 13 -7.81 9.95 7.61
N ALA A 14 -7.03 9.28 6.77
CA ALA A 14 -7.37 7.95 6.27
C ALA A 14 -7.31 6.90 7.38
N VAL A 15 -6.33 6.98 8.26
CA VAL A 15 -6.23 6.11 9.44
C VAL A 15 -7.46 6.29 10.32
N VAL A 16 -7.85 7.55 10.59
CA VAL A 16 -9.05 7.86 11.37
C VAL A 16 -10.32 7.27 10.76
N LEU A 17 -10.45 7.33 9.42
CA LEU A 17 -11.60 6.74 8.73
C LEU A 17 -11.68 5.22 8.95
N LEU A 18 -10.56 4.53 8.89
CA LEU A 18 -10.50 3.09 9.13
C LEU A 18 -10.86 2.75 10.58
N GLU A 19 -10.35 3.50 11.53
CA GLU A 19 -10.64 3.31 12.95
C GLU A 19 -12.12 3.58 13.26
N ARG A 20 -12.71 4.62 12.67
CA ARG A 20 -14.14 4.95 12.82
C ARG A 20 -15.04 3.87 12.22
N ALA A 21 -14.56 3.16 11.20
CA ALA A 21 -15.28 2.02 10.62
C ALA A 21 -15.21 0.76 11.51
N GLY A 22 -14.52 0.82 12.64
CA GLY A 22 -14.44 -0.28 13.59
C GLY A 22 -13.24 -1.21 13.38
N HIS A 23 -12.26 -0.80 12.60
CA HIS A 23 -11.05 -1.59 12.35
C HIS A 23 -9.93 -1.23 13.32
N GLU A 24 -9.09 -2.22 13.64
CA GLU A 24 -7.84 -1.99 14.36
C GLU A 24 -6.75 -1.67 13.35
N VAL A 25 -6.11 -0.52 13.47
CA VAL A 25 -5.03 -0.09 12.58
C VAL A 25 -3.70 -0.13 13.33
N VAL A 26 -2.77 -0.93 12.83
CA VAL A 26 -1.39 -0.99 13.35
C VAL A 26 -0.52 -0.16 12.41
N HIS A 27 -0.14 1.02 12.87
CA HIS A 27 0.55 2.02 12.06
C HIS A 27 2.05 2.04 12.39
N ASP A 28 2.73 0.93 12.12
CA ASP A 28 4.16 0.74 12.36
C ASP A 28 4.83 0.13 11.14
N PHE A 29 6.06 0.56 10.85
CA PHE A 29 6.86 -0.05 9.80
C PHE A 29 7.19 -1.50 10.16
N ILE A 30 6.93 -2.42 9.23
CA ILE A 30 7.25 -3.84 9.39
C ILE A 30 8.52 -4.14 8.60
N GLU A 31 9.57 -4.53 9.30
CA GLU A 31 10.85 -4.89 8.69
C GLU A 31 10.71 -6.09 7.76
N GLU A 32 11.54 -6.15 6.72
CA GLU A 32 11.54 -7.25 5.76
C GLU A 32 11.72 -8.61 6.44
N ASP A 33 12.61 -8.69 7.43
CA ASP A 33 12.85 -9.94 8.17
C ASP A 33 11.58 -10.42 8.89
N SER A 34 10.82 -9.51 9.47
CA SER A 34 9.54 -9.84 10.12
C SER A 34 8.51 -10.32 9.10
N LEU A 35 8.47 -9.70 7.92
CA LEU A 35 7.59 -10.14 6.83
C LEU A 35 7.95 -11.53 6.35
N LEU A 36 9.25 -11.84 6.22
CA LEU A 36 9.73 -13.16 5.85
C LEU A 36 9.44 -14.21 6.93
N ASP A 37 9.34 -13.81 8.19
CA ASP A 37 8.95 -14.66 9.32
C ASP A 37 7.43 -14.85 9.44
N GLY A 38 6.64 -14.30 8.53
CA GLY A 38 5.19 -14.49 8.50
C GLY A 38 4.38 -13.46 9.30
N ALA A 39 4.90 -12.25 9.49
CA ALA A 39 4.19 -11.19 10.23
C ALA A 39 2.80 -10.90 9.66
N LEU A 40 2.59 -11.04 8.35
CA LEU A 40 1.30 -10.78 7.72
C LEU A 40 0.21 -11.78 8.11
N SER A 41 0.56 -12.92 8.68
CA SER A 41 -0.44 -13.90 9.14
C SER A 41 -1.30 -13.38 10.31
N ASP A 42 -0.87 -12.30 10.97
CA ASP A 42 -1.60 -11.66 12.07
C ASP A 42 -2.59 -10.58 11.61
N PHE A 43 -2.66 -10.30 10.31
CA PHE A 43 -3.45 -9.22 9.75
C PHE A 43 -4.48 -9.70 8.73
N ASP A 44 -5.59 -9.00 8.67
CA ASP A 44 -6.64 -9.21 7.64
C ASP A 44 -6.34 -8.43 6.36
N ALA A 45 -5.65 -7.30 6.50
CA ALA A 45 -5.26 -6.44 5.38
C ALA A 45 -3.91 -5.78 5.65
N ILE A 46 -3.22 -5.45 4.57
CA ILE A 46 -2.01 -4.61 4.63
C ILE A 46 -2.13 -3.48 3.62
N ILE A 47 -1.74 -2.28 4.04
CA ILE A 47 -1.63 -1.11 3.19
C ILE A 47 -0.17 -0.71 3.10
N VAL A 48 0.36 -0.70 1.88
CA VAL A 48 1.76 -0.35 1.60
C VAL A 48 1.84 0.87 0.68
N ARG A 49 3.00 1.47 0.65
CA ARG A 49 3.38 2.45 -0.38
C ARG A 49 4.54 1.87 -1.19
N SER A 50 5.64 2.60 -1.34
CA SER A 50 6.77 2.15 -2.16
C SER A 50 7.90 1.50 -1.36
N ALA A 51 7.99 1.76 -0.05
CA ALA A 51 9.09 1.29 0.77
C ALA A 51 9.03 -0.22 1.06
N THR A 52 7.83 -0.75 1.27
CA THR A 52 7.64 -2.17 1.54
C THR A 52 7.45 -2.94 0.24
N LYS A 53 8.19 -4.02 0.09
CA LYS A 53 8.06 -4.95 -1.04
C LYS A 53 7.36 -6.22 -0.57
N LEU A 54 6.45 -6.70 -1.38
CA LEU A 54 5.69 -7.93 -1.13
C LEU A 54 5.94 -8.94 -2.25
N PRO A 55 7.11 -9.61 -2.23
CA PRO A 55 7.42 -10.68 -3.19
C PRO A 55 6.64 -11.95 -2.87
N GLN A 56 6.70 -12.91 -3.77
CA GLN A 56 6.03 -14.20 -3.64
C GLN A 56 6.29 -14.85 -2.27
N GLU A 57 7.54 -14.85 -1.81
CA GLU A 57 7.94 -15.47 -0.55
C GLU A 57 7.16 -14.94 0.66
N ILE A 58 6.96 -13.63 0.72
CA ILE A 58 6.21 -12.98 1.79
C ILE A 58 4.72 -13.28 1.67
N ILE A 59 4.19 -13.22 0.46
CA ILE A 59 2.76 -13.47 0.20
C ILE A 59 2.41 -14.93 0.56
N GLU A 60 3.26 -15.88 0.22
CA GLU A 60 3.05 -17.29 0.58
C GLU A 60 3.02 -17.52 2.09
N LYS A 61 3.74 -16.72 2.85
CA LYS A 61 3.78 -16.82 4.32
C LYS A 61 2.70 -16.03 5.03
N SER A 62 1.83 -15.33 4.29
CA SER A 62 0.75 -14.54 4.90
C SER A 62 -0.37 -15.39 5.53
N GLY A 63 -0.39 -16.69 5.25
CA GLY A 63 -1.41 -17.59 5.75
C GLY A 63 -2.79 -17.32 5.15
N ASP A 64 -3.82 -17.82 5.82
CA ASP A 64 -5.20 -17.72 5.33
C ASP A 64 -5.94 -16.46 5.80
N ARG A 65 -5.35 -15.72 6.72
CA ARG A 65 -6.01 -14.56 7.32
C ARG A 65 -5.99 -13.32 6.43
N LEU A 66 -4.91 -13.09 5.69
CA LEU A 66 -4.76 -11.92 4.84
C LEU A 66 -5.76 -11.98 3.68
N LYS A 67 -6.65 -10.98 3.58
CA LYS A 67 -7.75 -10.94 2.62
C LYS A 67 -7.56 -9.94 1.50
N VAL A 68 -6.75 -8.89 1.72
CA VAL A 68 -6.55 -7.83 0.74
C VAL A 68 -5.21 -7.14 0.96
N ILE A 69 -4.59 -6.73 -0.15
CA ILE A 69 -3.40 -5.89 -0.16
C ILE A 69 -3.78 -4.57 -0.83
N GLY A 70 -3.59 -3.46 -0.11
CA GLY A 70 -3.82 -2.12 -0.63
C GLY A 70 -2.51 -1.40 -0.91
N ARG A 71 -2.42 -0.73 -2.06
CA ARG A 71 -1.31 0.15 -2.41
C ARG A 71 -1.81 1.60 -2.35
N ALA A 72 -1.30 2.37 -1.41
CA ALA A 72 -1.63 3.80 -1.32
C ALA A 72 -0.83 4.59 -2.37
N GLY A 73 -1.18 4.40 -3.62
CA GLY A 73 -0.53 5.00 -4.78
C GLY A 73 -0.99 4.33 -6.06
N VAL A 74 -0.36 4.68 -7.18
CA VAL A 74 -0.76 4.22 -8.52
C VAL A 74 -0.08 2.91 -8.90
N GLY A 75 1.25 2.84 -8.80
CA GLY A 75 2.03 1.68 -9.21
C GLY A 75 1.90 0.51 -8.25
N VAL A 76 2.06 -0.71 -8.75
CA VAL A 76 2.02 -1.94 -7.95
C VAL A 76 3.25 -2.81 -8.19
N ASP A 77 4.32 -2.21 -8.71
CA ASP A 77 5.58 -2.89 -9.05
C ASP A 77 6.33 -3.44 -7.84
N ASN A 78 6.03 -2.97 -6.63
CA ASN A 78 6.56 -3.49 -5.38
C ASN A 78 5.76 -4.69 -4.82
N ILE A 79 4.69 -5.11 -5.50
CA ILE A 79 3.84 -6.22 -5.08
C ILE A 79 3.84 -7.28 -6.19
N ASP A 80 4.10 -8.54 -5.83
CA ASP A 80 3.93 -9.65 -6.78
C ASP A 80 2.45 -9.97 -6.93
N ILE A 81 1.79 -9.28 -7.87
CA ILE A 81 0.36 -9.44 -8.14
C ILE A 81 0.00 -10.84 -8.61
N HIS A 82 0.90 -11.52 -9.30
CA HIS A 82 0.66 -12.89 -9.74
C HIS A 82 0.59 -13.85 -8.55
N ALA A 83 1.54 -13.72 -7.62
CA ALA A 83 1.53 -14.51 -6.39
C ALA A 83 0.30 -14.23 -5.52
N ALA A 84 -0.11 -12.97 -5.41
CA ALA A 84 -1.31 -12.58 -4.69
C ALA A 84 -2.57 -13.20 -5.33
N ALA A 85 -2.67 -13.16 -6.65
CA ALA A 85 -3.78 -13.78 -7.38
C ALA A 85 -3.84 -15.29 -7.15
N GLN A 86 -2.71 -15.97 -7.16
CA GLN A 86 -2.63 -17.41 -6.87
C GLN A 86 -3.05 -17.74 -5.44
N ALA A 87 -2.78 -16.85 -4.50
CA ALA A 87 -3.20 -16.99 -3.11
C ALA A 87 -4.66 -16.58 -2.86
N GLY A 88 -5.35 -16.07 -3.88
CA GLY A 88 -6.72 -15.57 -3.76
C GLY A 88 -6.82 -14.22 -3.05
N ILE A 89 -5.75 -13.44 -3.03
CA ILE A 89 -5.68 -12.14 -2.36
C ILE A 89 -5.78 -11.03 -3.40
N PRO A 90 -6.87 -10.24 -3.43
CA PRO A 90 -6.98 -9.11 -4.32
C PRO A 90 -5.99 -8.01 -3.94
N VAL A 91 -5.42 -7.35 -4.96
CA VAL A 91 -4.57 -6.18 -4.81
C VAL A 91 -5.32 -4.98 -5.36
N VAL A 92 -5.48 -3.96 -4.52
CA VAL A 92 -6.16 -2.71 -4.90
C VAL A 92 -5.18 -1.55 -4.82
N ASN A 93 -5.39 -0.54 -5.65
CA ASN A 93 -4.55 0.66 -5.68
C ASN A 93 -5.40 1.92 -5.77
N ALA A 94 -4.74 3.08 -5.81
CA ALA A 94 -5.38 4.38 -5.96
C ALA A 94 -4.97 5.01 -7.30
N PRO A 95 -5.53 4.56 -8.44
CA PRO A 95 -5.01 4.91 -9.77
C PRO A 95 -5.16 6.39 -10.14
N ARG A 96 -5.99 7.14 -9.43
CA ARG A 96 -6.25 8.57 -9.71
C ARG A 96 -5.82 9.50 -8.58
N ALA A 97 -5.21 8.98 -7.52
CA ALA A 97 -4.91 9.77 -6.32
C ALA A 97 -3.97 10.95 -6.57
N SER A 98 -3.04 10.82 -7.52
CA SER A 98 -2.06 11.86 -7.84
C SER A 98 -2.27 12.52 -9.19
N THR A 99 -3.35 12.21 -9.91
CA THR A 99 -3.56 12.70 -11.29
C THR A 99 -3.51 14.21 -11.37
N GLN A 100 -4.28 14.91 -10.55
CA GLN A 100 -4.35 16.37 -10.56
C GLN A 100 -3.00 17.01 -10.22
N SER A 101 -2.34 16.51 -9.17
CA SER A 101 -1.03 17.03 -8.75
C SER A 101 0.04 16.84 -9.83
N VAL A 102 0.05 15.70 -10.50
CA VAL A 102 0.99 15.41 -11.59
C VAL A 102 0.73 16.32 -12.78
N ILE A 103 -0.53 16.53 -13.15
CA ILE A 103 -0.90 17.46 -14.24
C ILE A 103 -0.39 18.87 -13.93
N GLU A 104 -0.68 19.39 -12.74
CA GLU A 104 -0.28 20.73 -12.33
C GLU A 104 1.25 20.90 -12.34
N LEU A 105 1.97 19.94 -11.78
CA LEU A 105 3.42 19.96 -11.75
C LEU A 105 4.02 19.90 -13.17
N THR A 106 3.48 19.06 -14.04
CA THR A 106 3.94 18.92 -15.42
C THR A 106 3.74 20.22 -16.19
N VAL A 107 2.58 20.84 -16.08
CA VAL A 107 2.31 22.14 -16.73
C VAL A 107 3.22 23.21 -16.14
N GLY A 108 3.40 23.24 -14.83
CA GLY A 108 4.30 24.18 -14.16
C GLY A 108 5.74 24.06 -14.65
N HIS A 109 6.28 22.86 -14.74
CA HIS A 109 7.63 22.62 -15.27
C HIS A 109 7.74 23.00 -16.74
N LEU A 110 6.73 22.70 -17.56
CA LEU A 110 6.71 23.06 -18.97
C LEU A 110 6.81 24.58 -19.13
N LEU A 111 5.98 25.33 -18.40
CA LEU A 111 6.00 26.79 -18.43
C LEU A 111 7.34 27.36 -17.91
N SER A 112 7.89 26.79 -16.86
CA SER A 112 9.18 27.18 -16.31
C SER A 112 10.30 27.01 -17.33
N CYS A 113 10.33 25.89 -18.05
CA CYS A 113 11.32 25.66 -19.11
C CYS A 113 11.16 26.63 -20.28
N LEU A 114 9.93 26.92 -20.69
CA LEU A 114 9.67 27.85 -21.80
C LEU A 114 10.04 29.31 -21.45
N ARG A 115 9.92 29.69 -20.21
CA ARG A 115 10.14 31.06 -19.75
C ARG A 115 11.46 31.24 -19.00
N HIS A 116 12.24 30.18 -18.84
CA HIS A 116 13.53 30.19 -18.11
C HIS A 116 13.41 30.71 -16.65
N ILE A 117 12.34 30.33 -16.01
CA ILE A 117 12.08 30.70 -14.62
C ILE A 117 12.75 29.75 -13.66
#